data_bfeb9555d26ea7ed22cb3f66bf7eb3f8
#
_entry.id   bfeb9555d26ea7ed22cb3f66bf7eb3f8
#
_cell.length_a   1.000
_cell.length_b   1.000
_cell.length_c   1.000
_cell.angle_alpha   90.00
_cell.angle_beta   90.00
_cell.angle_gamma   90.00
#
_symmetry.space_group_name_H-M   'P 1'
#
loop_
_entity.id
_entity.type
_entity.pdbx_description
1 polymer ?
#
loop_
_entity_poly.entity_id
_entity_poly.type
_entity_poly.pdbx_seq_one_letter_code
_entity_poly.pdbx_strand_id
1 'polypeptide(L)'
;MNKKEYFERQKNRYQKGELEWCAKEAREYRSENTDQIMRIADEAVRLEFIFDLPWDMERTYEKETFTYPINWTYMPTDDPEFIYQMNRHRYFICLGQAYAMTGEEKYAKAFVDMITDWITGVPLTEESKKVTWREIEA
;
A
#
# COMPACT_ATOMS: atom_id res chain seq x y z
N MET A 1 15.56 -15.36 -19.91
CA MET A 1 15.36 -13.93 -19.62
C MET A 1 15.99 -13.65 -18.27
N ASN A 2 16.95 -12.73 -18.21
CA ASN A 2 17.58 -12.36 -16.95
C ASN A 2 16.73 -11.29 -16.22
N LYS A 3 17.08 -11.00 -14.94
CA LYS A 3 16.34 -10.07 -14.11
C LYS A 3 16.24 -8.65 -14.71
N LYS A 4 17.33 -8.18 -15.33
CA LYS A 4 17.39 -6.86 -15.97
C LYS A 4 16.45 -6.79 -17.19
N GLU A 5 16.49 -7.80 -18.06
CA GLU A 5 15.60 -7.90 -19.22
C GLU A 5 14.13 -7.98 -18.80
N TYR A 6 13.84 -8.68 -17.70
CA TYR A 6 12.47 -8.73 -17.14
C TYR A 6 12.00 -7.34 -16.73
N PHE A 7 12.79 -6.59 -15.96
CA PHE A 7 12.40 -5.25 -15.50
C PHE A 7 12.30 -4.24 -16.64
N GLU A 8 13.19 -4.28 -17.62
CA GLU A 8 13.09 -3.39 -18.79
C GLU A 8 11.83 -3.71 -19.62
N ARG A 9 11.46 -4.98 -19.73
CA ARG A 9 10.22 -5.39 -20.39
C ARG A 9 8.98 -4.92 -19.61
N GLN A 10 9.00 -4.95 -18.27
CA GLN A 10 7.90 -4.43 -17.46
C GLN A 10 7.76 -2.92 -17.59
N LYS A 11 8.85 -2.16 -17.54
CA LYS A 11 8.83 -0.70 -17.77
C LYS A 11 8.17 -0.33 -19.09
N ASN A 12 8.45 -1.08 -20.15
CA ASN A 12 7.89 -0.83 -21.47
C ASN A 12 6.41 -1.25 -21.61
N ARG A 13 5.84 -1.95 -20.63
CA ARG A 13 4.40 -2.30 -20.60
C ARG A 13 3.52 -1.12 -20.23
N TYR A 14 4.05 -0.22 -19.40
CA TYR A 14 3.32 0.98 -19.01
C TYR A 14 3.69 2.09 -19.96
N GLN A 15 2.74 2.52 -20.78
CA GLN A 15 2.94 3.70 -21.60
C GLN A 15 3.09 4.89 -20.66
N LYS A 16 4.21 5.60 -20.76
CA LYS A 16 4.51 6.75 -19.91
C LYS A 16 3.38 7.77 -19.86
N GLY A 17 2.67 7.95 -20.98
CA GLY A 17 1.51 8.82 -21.08
C GLY A 17 0.29 8.37 -20.27
N GLU A 18 0.13 7.08 -19.94
CA GLU A 18 -1.00 6.61 -19.15
C GLU A 18 -0.90 7.06 -17.70
N LEU A 19 0.30 7.00 -17.10
CA LEU A 19 0.51 7.48 -15.73
C LEU A 19 0.35 9.00 -15.63
N GLU A 20 0.85 9.73 -16.60
CA GLU A 20 0.68 11.19 -16.66
C GLU A 20 -0.80 11.57 -16.84
N TRP A 21 -1.53 10.84 -17.68
CA TRP A 21 -2.96 11.02 -17.88
C TRP A 21 -3.75 10.69 -16.59
N CYS A 22 -3.51 9.56 -15.96
CA CYS A 22 -4.16 9.18 -14.72
C CYS A 22 -3.91 10.21 -13.60
N ALA A 23 -2.68 10.74 -13.50
CA ALA A 23 -2.34 11.77 -12.53
C ALA A 23 -3.07 13.10 -12.81
N LYS A 24 -3.21 13.47 -14.09
CA LYS A 24 -3.99 14.64 -14.51
C LYS A 24 -5.47 14.48 -14.18
N GLU A 25 -6.07 13.36 -14.55
CA GLU A 25 -7.47 13.03 -14.27
C GLU A 25 -7.75 13.07 -12.75
N ALA A 26 -6.87 12.49 -11.94
CA ALA A 26 -7.02 12.51 -10.50
C ALA A 26 -7.03 13.94 -9.93
N ARG A 27 -6.19 14.82 -10.46
CA ARG A 27 -6.15 16.23 -10.02
C ARG A 27 -7.36 17.04 -10.47
N GLU A 28 -7.85 16.81 -11.69
CA GLU A 28 -8.88 17.65 -12.31
C GLU A 28 -10.32 17.20 -11.97
N TYR A 29 -10.56 15.90 -11.87
CA TYR A 29 -11.92 15.34 -11.84
C TYR A 29 -12.27 14.52 -10.60
N ARG A 30 -11.31 14.31 -9.69
CA ARG A 30 -11.51 13.46 -8.51
C ARG A 30 -11.10 14.16 -7.22
N SER A 31 -11.47 15.43 -7.06
CA SER A 31 -11.07 16.24 -5.90
C SER A 31 -11.47 15.61 -4.55
N GLU A 32 -12.68 15.08 -4.43
CA GLU A 32 -13.14 14.41 -3.20
C GLU A 32 -12.32 13.16 -2.86
N ASN A 33 -12.00 12.36 -3.88
CA ASN A 33 -11.14 11.17 -3.71
C ASN A 33 -9.68 11.56 -3.49
N THR A 34 -9.25 12.71 -4.01
CA THR A 34 -7.86 13.19 -3.85
C THR A 34 -7.52 13.44 -2.40
N ASP A 35 -8.37 14.10 -1.64
CA ASP A 35 -8.14 14.37 -0.22
C ASP A 35 -8.01 13.07 0.59
N GLN A 36 -8.85 12.09 0.27
CA GLN A 36 -8.79 10.77 0.91
C GLN A 36 -7.50 10.01 0.53
N ILE A 37 -7.12 10.02 -0.75
CA ILE A 37 -5.87 9.40 -1.23
C ILE A 37 -4.68 10.03 -0.50
N MET A 38 -4.62 11.36 -0.43
CA MET A 38 -3.54 12.09 0.21
C MET A 38 -3.49 11.80 1.72
N ARG A 39 -4.65 11.76 2.40
CA ARG A 39 -4.72 11.38 3.82
C ARG A 39 -4.10 10.01 4.06
N ILE A 40 -4.55 8.98 3.33
CA ILE A 40 -4.06 7.60 3.48
C ILE A 40 -2.56 7.51 3.16
N ALA A 41 -2.11 8.19 2.11
CA ALA A 41 -0.71 8.19 1.73
C ALA A 41 0.18 8.88 2.77
N ASP A 42 -0.24 10.02 3.32
CA ASP A 42 0.48 10.72 4.37
C ASP A 42 0.50 9.93 5.69
N GLU A 43 -0.59 9.25 6.03
CA GLU A 43 -0.64 8.32 7.17
C GLU A 43 0.34 7.16 6.96
N ALA A 44 0.32 6.52 5.80
CA ALA A 44 1.25 5.44 5.47
C ALA A 44 2.73 5.87 5.51
N VAL A 45 3.05 7.11 5.08
CA VAL A 45 4.41 7.67 5.23
C VAL A 45 4.86 7.72 6.69
N ARG A 46 3.93 7.96 7.62
CA ARG A 46 4.20 7.98 9.06
C ARG A 46 4.03 6.63 9.75
N LEU A 47 3.76 5.56 8.98
CA LEU A 47 3.43 4.22 9.48
C LEU A 47 2.21 4.22 10.42
N GLU A 48 1.24 5.08 10.12
CA GLU A 48 -0.04 5.17 10.80
C GLU A 48 -1.12 4.52 9.94
N PHE A 49 -1.92 3.63 10.52
CA PHE A 49 -2.96 2.91 9.80
C PHE A 49 -4.28 2.95 10.55
N ILE A 50 -5.34 3.30 9.80
CA ILE A 50 -6.72 3.21 10.20
C ILE A 50 -7.53 2.70 9.00
N PHE A 51 -8.42 1.74 9.24
CA PHE A 51 -9.29 1.17 8.20
C PHE A 51 -10.71 1.64 8.47
N ASP A 52 -11.03 2.88 8.09
CA ASP A 52 -12.26 3.59 8.41
C ASP A 52 -13.17 3.84 7.20
N LEU A 53 -12.80 3.31 6.05
CA LEU A 53 -13.50 3.57 4.81
C LEU A 53 -14.78 2.73 4.68
N PRO A 54 -15.80 3.19 3.93
CA PRO A 54 -17.07 2.48 3.79
C PRO A 54 -16.97 1.06 3.24
N TRP A 55 -15.90 0.77 2.52
CA TRP A 55 -15.62 -0.54 1.91
C TRP A 55 -14.67 -1.42 2.71
N ASP A 56 -14.17 -0.94 3.86
CA ASP A 56 -13.40 -1.80 4.74
C ASP A 56 -14.35 -2.80 5.41
N MET A 57 -13.98 -4.08 5.37
CA MET A 57 -14.80 -5.18 5.89
C MET A 57 -14.99 -5.04 7.39
N GLU A 58 -13.90 -4.79 8.08
CA GLU A 58 -13.88 -4.46 9.50
C GLU A 58 -13.28 -3.08 9.66
N ARG A 59 -14.03 -2.17 10.26
CA ARG A 59 -13.57 -0.81 10.50
C ARG A 59 -12.82 -0.73 11.81
N THR A 60 -11.68 -0.04 11.78
CA THR A 60 -10.99 0.36 13.00
C THR A 60 -11.38 1.79 13.37
N TYR A 61 -11.48 2.05 14.67
CA TYR A 61 -11.86 3.37 15.20
C TYR A 61 -10.69 4.10 15.83
N GLU A 62 -9.58 3.40 16.02
CA GLU A 62 -8.33 3.94 16.53
C GLU A 62 -7.23 3.75 15.51
N LYS A 63 -6.34 4.71 15.45
CA LYS A 63 -5.19 4.68 14.56
C LYS A 63 -4.06 3.93 15.23
N GLU A 64 -3.55 2.93 14.54
CA GLU A 64 -2.36 2.19 14.98
C GLU A 64 -1.10 2.79 14.37
N THR A 65 -0.04 2.91 15.15
CA THR A 65 1.24 3.47 14.73
C THR A 65 2.35 2.44 14.91
N PHE A 66 3.16 2.28 13.86
CA PHE A 66 4.23 1.30 13.82
C PHE A 66 5.60 1.94 13.68
N THR A 67 6.62 1.13 13.91
CA THR A 67 8.03 1.42 13.60
C THR A 67 8.64 0.24 12.88
N TYR A 68 9.71 0.44 12.13
CA TYR A 68 10.44 -0.65 11.53
C TYR A 68 11.28 -1.44 12.56
N PRO A 69 11.34 -2.79 12.46
CA PRO A 69 10.54 -3.63 11.58
C PRO A 69 9.07 -3.66 12.00
N ILE A 70 8.16 -3.63 11.00
CA ILE A 70 6.72 -3.65 11.26
C ILE A 70 6.28 -5.06 11.73
N ASN A 71 5.44 -5.11 12.75
CA ASN A 71 4.76 -6.35 13.12
C ASN A 71 3.55 -6.60 12.19
N TRP A 72 3.78 -7.27 11.08
CA TRP A 72 2.76 -7.56 10.07
C TRP A 72 1.67 -8.55 10.52
N THR A 73 1.80 -9.10 11.71
CA THR A 73 0.79 -9.97 12.35
C THR A 73 0.16 -9.32 13.59
N TYR A 74 0.35 -8.00 13.74
CA TYR A 74 -0.24 -7.24 14.84
C TYR A 74 -1.76 -7.28 14.78
N MET A 75 -2.38 -7.58 15.91
CA MET A 75 -3.81 -7.73 16.07
C MET A 75 -4.26 -6.91 17.28
N PRO A 76 -4.88 -5.75 17.07
CA PRO A 76 -5.31 -4.88 18.18
C PRO A 76 -6.52 -5.42 18.95
N THR A 77 -7.28 -6.34 18.33
CA THR A 77 -8.45 -7.01 18.92
C THR A 77 -8.37 -8.52 18.69
N ASP A 78 -9.33 -9.28 19.14
CA ASP A 78 -9.42 -10.72 18.87
C ASP A 78 -9.84 -11.04 17.42
N ASP A 79 -10.16 -10.02 16.61
CA ASP A 79 -10.51 -10.17 15.21
C ASP A 79 -9.25 -10.07 14.32
N PRO A 80 -8.99 -11.06 13.46
CA PRO A 80 -7.83 -11.06 12.57
C PRO A 80 -7.99 -10.12 11.37
N GLU A 81 -9.12 -9.45 11.17
CA GLU A 81 -9.35 -8.62 10.00
C GLU A 81 -8.36 -7.46 9.89
N PHE A 82 -7.86 -6.91 11.01
CA PHE A 82 -6.81 -5.91 10.98
C PHE A 82 -5.53 -6.43 10.29
N ILE A 83 -5.12 -7.67 10.60
CA ILE A 83 -3.98 -8.32 9.92
C ILE A 83 -4.26 -8.42 8.41
N TYR A 84 -5.46 -8.83 8.05
CA TYR A 84 -5.84 -8.98 6.64
C TYR A 84 -5.84 -7.64 5.91
N GLN A 85 -6.38 -6.58 6.51
CA GLN A 85 -6.37 -5.24 5.94
C GLN A 85 -4.94 -4.72 5.74
N MET A 86 -4.07 -4.91 6.73
CA MET A 86 -2.66 -4.54 6.63
C MET A 86 -1.96 -5.23 5.45
N ASN A 87 -2.17 -6.53 5.28
CA ASN A 87 -1.50 -7.35 4.28
C ASN A 87 -2.16 -7.30 2.89
N ARG A 88 -3.33 -6.67 2.72
CA ARG A 88 -3.93 -6.33 1.41
C ARG A 88 -3.24 -5.14 0.75
N HIS A 89 -2.42 -4.41 1.47
CA HIS A 89 -1.58 -3.32 0.98
C HIS A 89 -2.32 -2.25 0.15
N ARG A 90 -3.61 -2.01 0.40
CA ARG A 90 -4.40 -1.02 -0.37
C ARG A 90 -3.83 0.39 -0.29
N TYR A 91 -3.21 0.74 0.82
CA TYR A 91 -2.50 2.00 1.01
C TYR A 91 -1.30 2.18 0.05
N PHE A 92 -0.75 1.10 -0.51
CA PHE A 92 0.28 1.19 -1.56
C PHE A 92 -0.26 1.84 -2.84
N ILE A 93 -1.54 1.60 -3.15
CA ILE A 93 -2.20 2.27 -4.27
C ILE A 93 -2.23 3.78 -4.02
N CYS A 94 -2.60 4.20 -2.81
CA CYS A 94 -2.63 5.61 -2.43
C CYS A 94 -1.23 6.25 -2.46
N LEU A 95 -0.18 5.55 -2.02
CA LEU A 95 1.20 6.02 -2.14
C LEU A 95 1.61 6.25 -3.60
N GLY A 96 1.30 5.29 -4.49
CA GLY A 96 1.56 5.43 -5.91
C GLY A 96 0.81 6.59 -6.56
N GLN A 97 -0.46 6.76 -6.20
CA GLN A 97 -1.28 7.88 -6.69
C GLN A 97 -0.79 9.23 -6.16
N ALA A 98 -0.45 9.33 -4.87
CA ALA A 98 0.11 10.54 -4.27
C ALA A 98 1.45 10.93 -4.92
N TYR A 99 2.33 9.96 -5.16
CA TYR A 99 3.57 10.18 -5.89
C TYR A 99 3.30 10.70 -7.31
N ALA A 100 2.39 10.06 -8.05
CA ALA A 100 2.04 10.49 -9.40
C ALA A 100 1.45 11.91 -9.46
N MET A 101 0.66 12.30 -8.44
CA MET A 101 0.04 13.63 -8.37
C MET A 101 1.01 14.73 -7.93
N THR A 102 1.95 14.43 -7.03
CA THR A 102 2.79 15.45 -6.38
C THR A 102 4.24 15.45 -6.83
N GLY A 103 4.76 14.27 -7.23
CA GLY A 103 6.19 14.06 -7.47
C GLY A 103 7.03 14.00 -6.19
N GLU A 104 6.41 13.94 -4.99
CA GLU A 104 7.14 13.92 -3.73
C GLU A 104 7.72 12.53 -3.44
N GLU A 105 9.04 12.43 -3.42
CA GLU A 105 9.80 11.19 -3.21
C GLU A 105 9.48 10.46 -1.90
N LYS A 106 8.93 11.14 -0.90
CA LYS A 106 8.52 10.52 0.37
C LYS A 106 7.55 9.35 0.19
N TYR A 107 6.64 9.45 -0.80
CA TYR A 107 5.66 8.41 -1.09
C TYR A 107 6.29 7.17 -1.74
N ALA A 108 7.17 7.40 -2.72
CA ALA A 108 7.92 6.32 -3.36
C ALA A 108 8.84 5.62 -2.35
N LYS A 109 9.52 6.40 -1.50
CA LYS A 109 10.37 5.87 -0.44
C LYS A 109 9.58 5.03 0.56
N ALA A 110 8.45 5.52 1.04
CA ALA A 110 7.59 4.79 1.98
C ALA A 110 7.13 3.46 1.39
N PHE A 111 6.73 3.44 0.11
CA PHE A 111 6.39 2.20 -0.59
C PHE A 111 7.56 1.21 -0.60
N VAL A 112 8.76 1.66 -1.00
CA VAL A 112 9.95 0.79 -1.10
C VAL A 112 10.35 0.26 0.28
N ASP A 113 10.34 1.10 1.30
CA ASP A 113 10.70 0.71 2.66
C ASP A 113 9.72 -0.34 3.20
N MET A 114 8.42 -0.10 3.09
CA MET A 114 7.39 -1.04 3.59
C MET A 114 7.36 -2.36 2.83
N ILE A 115 7.42 -2.34 1.48
CA ILE A 115 7.42 -3.60 0.71
C ILE A 115 8.69 -4.42 0.97
N THR A 116 9.82 -3.76 1.18
CA THR A 116 11.07 -4.43 1.53
C THR A 116 10.98 -5.05 2.93
N ASP A 117 10.47 -4.32 3.91
CA ASP A 117 10.24 -4.81 5.26
C ASP A 117 9.28 -6.00 5.27
N TRP A 118 8.19 -5.92 4.50
CA TRP A 118 7.23 -7.02 4.38
C TRP A 118 7.84 -8.27 3.76
N ILE A 119 8.52 -8.16 2.61
CA ILE A 119 9.15 -9.30 1.93
C ILE A 119 10.21 -9.98 2.81
N THR A 120 10.95 -9.19 3.58
CA THR A 120 12.02 -9.71 4.45
C THR A 120 11.51 -10.22 5.78
N GLY A 121 10.49 -9.57 6.34
CA GLY A 121 9.90 -9.89 7.65
C GLY A 121 8.84 -10.98 7.61
N VAL A 122 8.22 -11.22 6.46
CA VAL A 122 7.11 -12.18 6.30
C VAL A 122 7.48 -13.24 5.25
N PRO A 123 8.30 -14.23 5.60
CA PRO A 123 8.67 -15.29 4.66
C PRO A 123 7.45 -16.13 4.26
N LEU A 124 7.41 -16.58 3.01
CA LEU A 124 6.35 -17.45 2.52
C LEU A 124 6.49 -18.86 3.13
N THR A 125 5.59 -19.19 4.06
CA THR A 125 5.49 -20.49 4.74
C THR A 125 4.05 -21.00 4.67
N GLU A 126 3.83 -22.26 5.07
CA GLU A 126 2.47 -22.81 5.15
C GLU A 126 1.60 -22.09 6.22
N GLU A 127 2.23 -21.54 7.25
CA GLU A 127 1.55 -20.73 8.27
C GLU A 127 1.22 -19.34 7.72
N SER A 128 2.18 -18.66 7.08
CA SER A 128 1.97 -17.31 6.55
C SER A 128 0.94 -17.27 5.42
N LYS A 129 0.80 -18.34 4.64
CA LYS A 129 -0.28 -18.49 3.64
C LYS A 129 -1.69 -18.41 4.22
N LYS A 130 -1.85 -18.65 5.51
CA LYS A 130 -3.15 -18.59 6.17
C LYS A 130 -3.47 -17.20 6.74
N VAL A 131 -2.48 -16.34 6.84
CA VAL A 131 -2.57 -15.05 7.53
C VAL A 131 -2.12 -13.89 6.65
N THR A 132 -0.83 -13.81 6.34
CA THR A 132 -0.21 -12.66 5.66
C THR A 132 -0.05 -12.84 4.14
N TRP A 133 0.00 -14.09 3.67
CA TRP A 133 0.11 -14.46 2.25
C TRP A 133 -1.16 -15.17 1.73
N ARG A 134 -2.33 -14.79 2.24
CA ARG A 134 -3.58 -15.35 1.72
C ARG A 134 -3.75 -14.96 0.25
N GLU A 135 -4.37 -15.83 -0.56
CA GLU A 135 -4.55 -15.61 -1.99
C GLU A 135 -5.30 -14.32 -2.35
N ILE A 136 -6.14 -13.84 -1.43
CA ILE A 136 -6.89 -12.58 -1.61
C ILE A 136 -6.13 -11.34 -1.14
N GLU A 137 -5.01 -11.50 -0.44
CA GLU A 137 -4.13 -10.43 0.03
C GLU A 137 -2.88 -10.30 -0.85
N ALA A 138 -2.50 -11.36 -1.55
CA ALA A 138 -1.27 -11.42 -2.35
C ALA A 138 -1.46 -10.90 -3.78
#